data_6400d2c83c588c392bf6f6f25eba648c
#
_entry.id   6400d2c83c588c392bf6f6f25eba648c
#
_cell.length_a   1.000
_cell.length_b   1.000
_cell.length_c   1.000
_cell.angle_alpha   90.00
_cell.angle_beta   90.00
_cell.angle_gamma   90.00
#
_symmetry.space_group_name_H-M   'P 1'
#
loop_
_entity.id
_entity.type
_entity.pdbx_description
1 polymer ?
#
loop_
_entity_poly.entity_id
_entity_poly.type
_entity_poly.pdbx_seq_one_letter_code
_entity_poly.pdbx_strand_id
1 'polypeptide(L)'
;MQTNFRGDCRIQPLALTHPSPLMHTTLLSRLSTSLIFFVAAASAWASPPTMLYDGSAAPELQNWQVMNRSTPFTVIVGSGAEAGTTRFTTSTSSGGSTSGVNLYRYTESATNFIVSIRLKVNSVSPHNQRDAGLMFNVSNSFPTPFGTVTNRSEMLYIDPASVGWGDDSQSAPLSHIGAFHEYAIRYQSGQLTLYVDADYAAIADGTATGILSKTVANPITTSAHFIFGDQTNDANVDGDFVVDYVKFQNLDLPDPPASISATGGNSSVSVSFTPPANKGSSTISSYLVTATGPGNVPAGSCTPSPALPTGSQTAICTITGLTNGVTYTLSARAVNASGAGPAATTTVQPLAQPLTTTAIPTLEPTSLAALTGLLTAAAAGFHRRRRRDSSKTGN
;
A
#
# COMPACT_ATOMS: atom_id res chain seq x y z
N MET A 1 15.37 55.57 38.47
CA MET A 1 16.11 56.26 37.40
C MET A 1 15.57 55.74 36.07
N GLN A 2 14.84 56.64 35.42
CA GLN A 2 14.25 56.42 34.06
C GLN A 2 15.35 56.57 33.03
N THR A 3 15.24 55.85 31.92
CA THR A 3 15.39 56.45 30.57
C THR A 3 14.79 55.51 29.52
N ASN A 4 13.75 56.04 28.87
CA ASN A 4 13.13 55.62 27.62
C ASN A 4 14.10 55.79 26.43
N PHE A 5 14.02 54.92 25.43
CA PHE A 5 14.24 55.31 24.05
C PHE A 5 13.22 54.60 23.14
N ARG A 6 12.27 55.39 22.63
CA ARG A 6 11.45 55.12 21.45
C ARG A 6 12.25 55.53 20.21
N GLY A 7 12.20 54.72 19.18
CA GLY A 7 12.66 55.04 17.83
C GLY A 7 11.65 54.60 16.82
N ASP A 8 10.77 55.58 16.40
CA ASP A 8 9.91 55.51 15.23
C ASP A 8 10.75 55.45 13.96
N CYS A 9 10.42 54.59 13.03
CA CYS A 9 10.85 54.69 11.64
C CYS A 9 9.66 54.57 10.70
N ARG A 10 9.34 55.76 10.11
CA ARG A 10 8.24 55.98 9.13
C ARG A 10 8.60 55.39 7.80
N ILE A 11 7.61 54.79 7.18
CA ILE A 11 7.57 54.42 5.75
C ILE A 11 7.14 55.65 4.97
N GLN A 12 7.85 56.02 3.90
CA GLN A 12 7.36 56.94 2.85
C GLN A 12 7.22 56.20 1.52
N PRO A 13 6.17 56.51 0.72
CA PRO A 13 5.95 55.91 -0.59
C PRO A 13 6.62 56.76 -1.70
N LEU A 14 7.24 56.09 -2.67
CA LEU A 14 7.72 56.72 -3.89
C LEU A 14 6.74 56.47 -5.05
N ALA A 15 6.49 57.56 -5.77
CA ALA A 15 5.48 57.77 -6.77
C ALA A 15 5.80 57.12 -8.13
N LEU A 16 4.71 56.76 -8.83
CA LEU A 16 4.61 56.39 -10.23
C LEU A 16 4.96 57.53 -11.17
N THR A 17 5.73 57.27 -12.22
CA THR A 17 5.71 58.05 -13.45
C THR A 17 5.74 57.12 -14.67
N HIS A 18 4.67 57.14 -15.44
CA HIS A 18 4.66 56.73 -16.86
C HIS A 18 5.30 57.77 -17.74
N PRO A 19 5.83 57.44 -18.94
CA PRO A 19 5.00 57.53 -20.16
C PRO A 19 5.26 56.43 -21.23
N SER A 20 4.26 56.33 -22.10
CA SER A 20 4.12 55.53 -23.33
C SER A 20 4.91 56.11 -24.51
N PRO A 21 4.69 55.65 -25.81
CA PRO A 21 4.66 54.33 -26.43
C PRO A 21 5.58 54.25 -27.70
N LEU A 22 5.45 53.13 -28.45
CA LEU A 22 5.86 52.87 -29.85
C LEU A 22 7.16 52.10 -30.10
N MET A 23 7.09 50.89 -30.58
CA MET A 23 7.17 50.44 -31.98
C MET A 23 7.16 48.93 -32.13
N HIS A 24 6.41 48.48 -33.12
CA HIS A 24 6.37 47.13 -33.65
C HIS A 24 7.72 46.64 -34.12
N THR A 25 8.10 45.39 -33.74
CA THR A 25 8.78 44.44 -34.66
C THR A 25 8.50 43.00 -34.18
N THR A 26 7.83 42.28 -35.04
CA THR A 26 7.59 40.83 -34.98
C THR A 26 8.90 40.06 -34.97
N LEU A 27 9.14 39.30 -33.91
CA LEU A 27 10.12 38.21 -33.94
C LEU A 27 9.47 36.96 -33.34
N LEU A 28 9.03 36.04 -34.22
CA LEU A 28 8.64 34.68 -33.89
C LEU A 28 9.88 33.94 -33.40
N SER A 29 10.10 33.92 -32.10
CA SER A 29 11.03 32.94 -31.48
C SER A 29 10.26 31.73 -31.02
N ARG A 30 10.54 30.60 -31.61
CA ARG A 30 10.07 29.27 -31.20
C ARG A 30 10.51 29.01 -29.76
N LEU A 31 9.60 29.13 -28.81
CA LEU A 31 9.75 28.56 -27.48
C LEU A 31 9.52 27.04 -27.61
N SER A 32 10.61 26.27 -27.69
CA SER A 32 10.59 24.86 -27.39
C SER A 32 10.38 24.73 -25.89
N THR A 33 9.14 24.52 -25.45
CA THR A 33 8.83 24.05 -24.11
C THR A 33 9.35 22.62 -23.99
N SER A 34 10.58 22.48 -23.52
CA SER A 34 11.06 21.20 -23.00
C SER A 34 10.23 20.91 -21.74
N LEU A 35 9.19 20.10 -21.92
CA LEU A 35 8.44 19.49 -20.82
C LEU A 35 9.41 18.53 -20.15
N ILE A 36 10.09 18.98 -19.09
CA ILE A 36 10.85 18.10 -18.20
C ILE A 36 9.81 17.26 -17.49
N PHE A 37 9.57 16.06 -18.00
CA PHE A 37 8.94 15.01 -17.23
C PHE A 37 9.86 14.71 -16.05
N PHE A 38 9.54 15.23 -14.87
CA PHE A 38 9.95 14.61 -13.63
C PHE A 38 9.27 13.24 -13.60
N VAL A 39 9.96 12.23 -14.10
CA VAL A 39 9.69 10.86 -13.69
C VAL A 39 10.08 10.83 -12.22
N ALA A 40 9.11 11.10 -11.33
CA ALA A 40 9.22 10.66 -9.97
C ALA A 40 9.43 9.15 -10.09
N ALA A 41 10.64 8.68 -9.77
CA ALA A 41 10.87 7.27 -9.54
C ALA A 41 9.82 6.88 -8.50
N ALA A 42 8.80 6.15 -8.93
CA ALA A 42 7.90 5.50 -8.01
C ALA A 42 8.79 4.55 -7.22
N SER A 43 9.15 4.95 -6.01
CA SER A 43 9.74 4.05 -5.04
C SER A 43 8.83 2.84 -5.03
N ALA A 44 9.38 1.66 -5.29
CA ALA A 44 8.65 0.42 -5.17
C ALA A 44 8.11 0.39 -3.74
N TRP A 45 6.81 0.64 -3.60
CA TRP A 45 6.17 0.73 -2.30
C TRP A 45 6.14 -0.69 -1.76
N ALA A 46 6.85 -0.91 -0.67
CA ALA A 46 6.67 -2.13 0.12
C ALA A 46 5.17 -2.29 0.39
N SER A 47 4.70 -3.52 0.42
CA SER A 47 3.30 -3.81 0.73
C SER A 47 2.90 -3.09 2.01
N PRO A 48 1.77 -2.36 2.03
CA PRO A 48 1.34 -1.72 3.26
C PRO A 48 1.14 -2.79 4.35
N PRO A 49 1.52 -2.48 5.58
CA PRO A 49 1.32 -3.42 6.69
C PRO A 49 -0.16 -3.71 6.91
N THR A 50 -0.47 -4.93 7.29
CA THR A 50 -1.81 -5.34 7.72
C THR A 50 -2.04 -4.89 9.16
N MET A 51 -3.21 -4.32 9.43
CA MET A 51 -3.63 -3.99 10.78
C MET A 51 -4.06 -5.28 11.49
N LEU A 52 -3.39 -5.65 12.56
CA LEU A 52 -3.75 -6.79 13.42
C LEU A 52 -4.63 -6.34 14.60
N TYR A 53 -4.48 -5.10 15.03
CA TYR A 53 -5.22 -4.46 16.10
C TYR A 53 -5.31 -2.97 15.85
N ASP A 54 -6.47 -2.35 16.03
CA ASP A 54 -6.71 -0.94 15.72
C ASP A 54 -7.12 -0.08 16.95
N GLY A 55 -7.02 -0.64 18.15
CA GLY A 55 -7.36 0.06 19.39
C GLY A 55 -8.85 0.40 19.59
N SER A 56 -9.72 0.15 18.62
CA SER A 56 -11.13 0.55 18.66
C SER A 56 -12.01 -0.33 19.53
N ALA A 57 -11.53 -1.51 19.91
CA ALA A 57 -12.22 -2.50 20.74
C ALA A 57 -11.22 -3.27 21.60
N ALA A 58 -11.69 -4.06 22.55
CA ALA A 58 -10.83 -4.96 23.30
C ALA A 58 -10.18 -6.00 22.36
N PRO A 59 -8.91 -6.39 22.60
CA PRO A 59 -8.17 -7.26 21.65
C PRO A 59 -8.88 -8.60 21.38
N GLU A 60 -9.63 -9.15 22.32
CA GLU A 60 -10.38 -10.40 22.16
C GLU A 60 -11.43 -10.32 21.04
N LEU A 61 -11.96 -9.12 20.80
CA LEU A 61 -12.93 -8.86 19.73
C LEU A 61 -12.25 -8.73 18.35
N GLN A 62 -10.91 -8.67 18.32
CA GLN A 62 -10.09 -8.57 17.13
C GLN A 62 -9.17 -9.80 16.96
N ASN A 63 -9.65 -10.98 17.37
CA ASN A 63 -8.99 -12.29 17.25
C ASN A 63 -7.69 -12.47 18.06
N TRP A 64 -7.42 -11.61 19.03
CA TRP A 64 -6.33 -11.81 19.97
C TRP A 64 -6.75 -12.76 21.08
N GLN A 65 -5.86 -13.67 21.43
CA GLN A 65 -6.09 -14.62 22.50
C GLN A 65 -5.60 -14.04 23.82
N VAL A 66 -6.46 -14.08 24.83
CA VAL A 66 -6.07 -13.73 26.21
C VAL A 66 -5.28 -14.88 26.81
N MET A 67 -4.11 -14.56 27.34
CA MET A 67 -3.26 -15.50 28.06
C MET A 67 -3.15 -15.08 29.51
N ASN A 68 -3.84 -15.80 30.40
CA ASN A 68 -3.94 -15.51 31.82
C ASN A 68 -4.44 -14.10 32.17
N ARG A 69 -5.69 -14.03 32.48
CA ARG A 69 -6.27 -12.86 33.10
C ARG A 69 -6.32 -13.07 34.60
N SER A 70 -5.40 -12.49 35.35
CA SER A 70 -5.62 -12.29 36.78
C SER A 70 -6.37 -10.98 37.00
N THR A 71 -7.25 -10.94 37.98
CA THR A 71 -7.90 -9.69 38.41
C THR A 71 -6.98 -8.95 39.36
N PRO A 72 -6.80 -7.63 39.26
CA PRO A 72 -7.60 -6.70 38.46
C PRO A 72 -6.82 -6.15 37.27
N PHE A 73 -7.05 -6.71 36.12
CA PHE A 73 -6.60 -6.11 34.85
C PHE A 73 -7.77 -5.31 34.27
N THR A 74 -7.56 -4.03 34.02
CA THR A 74 -8.60 -3.15 33.47
C THR A 74 -8.30 -2.85 32.02
N VAL A 75 -9.28 -3.12 31.14
CA VAL A 75 -9.23 -2.77 29.72
C VAL A 75 -10.32 -1.72 29.48
N ILE A 76 -9.92 -0.53 29.04
CA ILE A 76 -10.82 0.59 28.77
C ILE A 76 -10.64 1.01 27.30
N VAL A 77 -11.67 0.78 26.49
CA VAL A 77 -11.72 1.31 25.13
C VAL A 77 -11.94 2.81 25.19
N GLY A 78 -11.08 3.57 24.53
CA GLY A 78 -11.09 5.02 24.57
C GLY A 78 -12.29 5.63 23.85
N SER A 79 -12.68 6.82 24.27
CA SER A 79 -13.75 7.63 23.67
C SER A 79 -13.35 9.09 23.62
N GLY A 80 -14.02 9.88 22.79
CA GLY A 80 -13.68 11.30 22.61
C GLY A 80 -12.28 11.50 22.00
N ALA A 81 -11.42 12.20 22.69
CA ALA A 81 -10.04 12.47 22.23
C ALA A 81 -9.15 11.21 22.18
N GLU A 82 -9.51 10.15 22.88
CA GLU A 82 -8.82 8.86 22.89
C GLU A 82 -9.56 7.78 22.07
N ALA A 83 -10.55 8.16 21.27
CA ALA A 83 -11.25 7.22 20.39
C ALA A 83 -10.27 6.53 19.45
N GLY A 84 -10.44 5.22 19.26
CA GLY A 84 -9.52 4.39 18.48
C GLY A 84 -8.29 3.93 19.25
N THR A 85 -8.29 4.05 20.60
CA THR A 85 -7.22 3.51 21.44
C THR A 85 -7.82 2.68 22.59
N THR A 86 -7.03 1.77 23.13
CA THR A 86 -7.43 0.99 24.31
C THR A 86 -6.38 1.11 25.41
N ARG A 87 -6.79 1.50 26.60
CA ARG A 87 -5.95 1.58 27.80
C ARG A 87 -5.98 0.26 28.57
N PHE A 88 -4.81 -0.15 28.97
CA PHE A 88 -4.55 -1.32 29.81
C PHE A 88 -3.91 -0.87 31.10
N THR A 89 -4.46 -1.32 32.22
CA THR A 89 -3.89 -1.02 33.54
C THR A 89 -3.78 -2.32 34.32
N THR A 90 -2.56 -2.66 34.67
CA THR A 90 -2.24 -3.77 35.57
C THR A 90 -1.95 -3.14 36.93
N SER A 91 -2.82 -3.35 37.88
CA SER A 91 -2.68 -2.72 39.20
C SER A 91 -2.77 -3.80 40.29
N THR A 92 -1.87 -3.69 41.24
CA THR A 92 -1.76 -4.57 42.39
C THR A 92 -2.45 -4.04 43.62
N SER A 93 -3.50 -3.29 43.50
CA SER A 93 -4.19 -2.69 44.65
C SER A 93 -4.76 -3.69 45.69
N SER A 94 -4.46 -4.98 45.57
CA SER A 94 -4.81 -5.98 46.58
C SER A 94 -3.63 -6.95 46.77
N GLY A 95 -2.77 -6.66 47.71
CA GLY A 95 -1.63 -7.46 48.13
C GLY A 95 -1.91 -8.97 48.28
N GLY A 96 -1.77 -9.66 47.20
CA GLY A 96 -1.96 -11.09 47.12
C GLY A 96 -1.15 -11.64 45.96
N SER A 97 -0.04 -12.23 46.27
CA SER A 97 0.80 -13.09 45.46
C SER A 97 0.05 -14.13 44.67
N THR A 98 -0.61 -13.82 43.61
CA THR A 98 -1.05 -14.84 42.66
C THR A 98 -1.09 -14.29 41.24
N SER A 99 0.04 -14.43 40.56
CA SER A 99 0.10 -14.72 39.15
C SER A 99 -0.68 -13.78 38.21
N GLY A 100 -0.12 -12.64 37.95
CA GLY A 100 -0.69 -11.69 37.06
C GLY A 100 0.01 -11.58 35.72
N VAL A 101 0.13 -12.68 34.98
CA VAL A 101 0.52 -12.53 33.56
C VAL A 101 -0.73 -12.10 32.78
N ASN A 102 -0.77 -10.86 32.33
CA ASN A 102 -1.87 -10.29 31.57
C ASN A 102 -1.43 -10.00 30.15
N LEU A 103 -1.45 -11.01 29.30
CA LEU A 103 -0.91 -10.97 27.94
C LEU A 103 -2.00 -11.18 26.89
N TYR A 104 -1.81 -10.50 25.77
CA TYR A 104 -2.53 -10.75 24.54
C TYR A 104 -1.62 -11.35 23.50
N ARG A 105 -2.06 -12.41 22.82
CA ARG A 105 -1.31 -13.13 21.79
C ARG A 105 -2.05 -13.14 20.46
N TYR A 106 -1.31 -12.90 19.41
CA TYR A 106 -1.70 -13.12 18.02
C TYR A 106 -0.70 -14.04 17.34
N THR A 107 -1.13 -14.80 16.33
CA THR A 107 -0.28 -15.77 15.64
C THR A 107 -0.38 -15.58 14.13
N GLU A 108 0.77 -15.45 13.47
CA GLU A 108 0.90 -15.35 12.04
C GLU A 108 1.85 -16.41 11.47
N SER A 109 1.56 -16.84 10.23
CA SER A 109 2.40 -17.78 9.50
C SER A 109 3.42 -16.99 8.68
N ALA A 110 4.58 -16.72 9.27
CA ALA A 110 5.67 -15.99 8.64
C ALA A 110 7.00 -16.39 9.25
N THR A 111 8.05 -16.37 8.43
CA THR A 111 9.43 -16.65 8.84
C THR A 111 10.36 -15.44 8.68
N ASN A 112 9.92 -14.41 7.99
CA ASN A 112 10.54 -13.07 7.96
C ASN A 112 9.41 -12.03 7.95
N PHE A 113 9.49 -11.05 8.84
CA PHE A 113 8.40 -10.09 9.01
C PHE A 113 8.86 -8.82 9.72
N ILE A 114 7.96 -7.84 9.70
CA ILE A 114 7.95 -6.69 10.59
C ILE A 114 6.65 -6.73 11.37
N VAL A 115 6.73 -6.55 12.67
CA VAL A 115 5.58 -6.30 13.52
C VAL A 115 5.84 -5.04 14.32
N SER A 116 4.86 -4.16 14.42
CA SER A 116 4.97 -2.95 15.25
C SER A 116 3.76 -2.79 16.14
N ILE A 117 4.00 -2.21 17.31
CA ILE A 117 2.99 -1.75 18.25
C ILE A 117 3.17 -0.25 18.48
N ARG A 118 2.10 0.53 18.31
CA ARG A 118 2.08 1.93 18.70
C ARG A 118 1.35 2.07 20.00
N LEU A 119 2.07 2.55 21.00
CA LEU A 119 1.55 2.71 22.34
C LEU A 119 2.07 3.95 23.05
N LYS A 120 1.35 4.39 24.07
CA LYS A 120 1.74 5.43 25.01
C LYS A 120 1.84 4.82 26.40
N VAL A 121 2.99 4.96 27.02
CA VAL A 121 3.21 4.57 28.42
C VAL A 121 2.77 5.72 29.31
N ASN A 122 1.80 5.49 30.19
CA ASN A 122 1.43 6.45 31.24
C ASN A 122 2.33 6.27 32.46
N SER A 123 2.50 5.04 32.90
CA SER A 123 3.46 4.62 33.91
C SER A 123 3.79 3.16 33.74
N VAL A 124 4.98 2.78 34.13
CA VAL A 124 5.44 1.40 34.17
C VAL A 124 6.49 1.25 35.26
N SER A 125 6.49 0.13 35.96
CA SER A 125 7.57 -0.20 36.90
C SER A 125 8.79 -0.67 36.14
N PRO A 126 10.01 -0.37 36.61
CA PRO A 126 11.21 -0.92 36.00
C PRO A 126 11.18 -2.45 35.99
N HIS A 127 11.65 -3.01 34.90
CA HIS A 127 11.79 -4.46 34.78
C HIS A 127 12.79 -5.01 35.81
N ASN A 128 12.63 -6.26 36.14
CA ASN A 128 13.68 -7.00 36.82
C ASN A 128 14.11 -8.17 35.90
N GLN A 129 15.13 -8.93 36.27
CA GLN A 129 15.64 -10.04 35.44
C GLN A 129 14.60 -11.08 35.01
N ARG A 130 13.37 -10.99 35.50
CA ARG A 130 12.31 -12.00 35.26
C ARG A 130 11.00 -11.43 34.79
N ASP A 131 10.70 -10.19 35.13
CA ASP A 131 9.38 -9.61 34.99
C ASP A 131 9.45 -8.22 34.41
N ALA A 132 8.49 -7.88 33.55
CA ALA A 132 8.32 -6.55 32.95
C ALA A 132 6.86 -6.13 33.04
N GLY A 133 6.60 -4.94 33.57
CA GLY A 133 5.27 -4.36 33.65
C GLY A 133 4.67 -4.00 32.28
N LEU A 134 5.52 -3.90 31.25
CA LEU A 134 5.12 -3.79 29.86
C LEU A 134 6.15 -4.47 28.98
N MET A 135 5.68 -5.42 28.20
CA MET A 135 6.50 -6.12 27.21
C MET A 135 5.86 -6.19 25.83
N PHE A 136 6.70 -6.32 24.81
CA PHE A 136 6.34 -6.72 23.48
C PHE A 136 7.26 -7.85 23.02
N ASN A 137 6.70 -9.01 22.70
CA ASN A 137 7.48 -10.21 22.39
C ASN A 137 7.14 -10.77 21.01
N VAL A 138 8.17 -11.33 20.40
CA VAL A 138 8.09 -12.07 19.15
C VAL A 138 8.75 -13.44 19.36
N SER A 139 8.01 -14.54 19.20
CA SER A 139 8.52 -15.89 19.50
C SER A 139 8.02 -16.92 18.51
N ASN A 140 8.79 -18.02 18.34
CA ASN A 140 8.37 -19.19 17.57
C ASN A 140 7.52 -20.17 18.37
N SER A 141 7.58 -20.10 19.67
CA SER A 141 6.80 -20.93 20.57
C SER A 141 6.48 -20.15 21.84
N PHE A 142 5.22 -20.13 22.20
CA PHE A 142 4.85 -19.63 23.50
C PHE A 142 4.55 -20.82 24.41
N PRO A 143 5.24 -20.95 25.55
CA PRO A 143 4.90 -22.00 26.50
C PRO A 143 3.47 -21.83 26.96
N THR A 144 2.81 -22.95 27.22
CA THR A 144 1.48 -22.98 27.83
C THR A 144 1.41 -22.09 29.08
N PRO A 145 0.22 -21.62 29.48
CA PRO A 145 0.04 -20.47 30.38
C PRO A 145 0.81 -20.47 31.71
N PHE A 146 1.49 -21.57 32.06
CA PHE A 146 2.24 -21.69 33.32
C PHE A 146 3.65 -22.24 33.11
N GLY A 147 4.08 -22.42 31.85
CA GLY A 147 5.45 -22.86 31.56
C GLY A 147 6.39 -21.67 31.66
N THR A 148 7.54 -21.92 32.28
CA THR A 148 8.67 -20.97 32.25
C THR A 148 8.87 -20.42 30.86
N VAL A 149 8.81 -19.09 30.70
CA VAL A 149 9.24 -18.40 29.48
C VAL A 149 10.70 -18.73 29.27
N THR A 150 10.95 -19.77 28.51
CA THR A 150 12.31 -20.29 28.30
C THR A 150 13.14 -19.39 27.40
N ASN A 151 12.49 -18.42 26.70
CA ASN A 151 13.14 -17.48 25.80
C ASN A 151 12.79 -16.03 26.13
N ARG A 152 13.20 -15.56 27.29
CA ARG A 152 13.17 -14.13 27.65
C ARG A 152 14.10 -13.30 26.77
N SER A 153 15.05 -13.93 26.13
CA SER A 153 15.97 -13.27 25.22
C SER A 153 15.30 -12.53 24.05
N GLU A 154 14.10 -12.93 23.68
CA GLU A 154 13.33 -12.34 22.58
C GLU A 154 12.26 -11.35 23.06
N MET A 155 12.10 -11.20 24.37
CA MET A 155 11.18 -10.24 24.98
C MET A 155 11.79 -8.84 24.92
N LEU A 156 11.04 -7.89 24.38
CA LEU A 156 11.34 -6.47 24.50
C LEU A 156 10.62 -5.93 25.75
N TYR A 157 11.36 -5.50 26.77
CA TYR A 157 10.78 -4.75 27.87
C TYR A 157 10.73 -3.25 27.54
N ILE A 158 9.74 -2.55 28.10
CA ILE A 158 9.56 -1.10 27.95
C ILE A 158 9.48 -0.52 29.36
N ASP A 159 10.55 0.10 29.80
CA ASP A 159 10.73 0.69 31.11
C ASP A 159 10.44 2.20 31.12
N PRO A 160 10.42 2.89 32.29
CA PRO A 160 10.18 4.33 32.34
C PRO A 160 11.13 5.19 31.50
N ALA A 161 12.38 4.77 31.32
CA ALA A 161 13.41 5.56 30.66
C ALA A 161 14.30 4.75 29.70
N SER A 162 13.92 3.50 29.39
CA SER A 162 14.70 2.63 28.50
C SER A 162 13.84 1.58 27.86
N VAL A 163 14.36 0.97 26.80
CA VAL A 163 13.86 -0.27 26.18
C VAL A 163 15.03 -1.22 26.07
N GLY A 164 14.76 -2.52 26.18
CA GLY A 164 15.83 -3.53 26.07
C GLY A 164 15.32 -4.95 25.94
N TRP A 165 16.26 -5.86 25.70
CA TRP A 165 15.93 -7.29 25.64
C TRP A 165 15.87 -7.89 27.05
N GLY A 166 14.88 -8.75 27.29
CA GLY A 166 14.61 -9.34 28.59
C GLY A 166 15.71 -10.27 29.15
N ASP A 167 16.78 -10.49 28.38
CA ASP A 167 18.00 -11.15 28.87
C ASP A 167 19.10 -10.14 29.26
N ASP A 168 18.80 -8.86 29.33
CA ASP A 168 19.70 -7.75 29.63
C ASP A 168 20.94 -7.66 28.71
N SER A 169 20.89 -8.31 27.54
CA SER A 169 22.01 -8.31 26.60
C SER A 169 22.24 -6.96 25.96
N GLN A 170 21.19 -6.15 25.78
CA GLN A 170 21.24 -4.81 25.23
C GLN A 170 20.06 -3.99 25.74
N SER A 171 20.30 -2.70 25.99
CA SER A 171 19.27 -1.71 26.25
C SER A 171 19.63 -0.37 25.63
N ALA A 172 18.63 0.45 25.38
CA ALA A 172 18.78 1.83 24.88
C ALA A 172 17.95 2.79 25.74
N PRO A 173 18.52 3.95 26.11
CA PRO A 173 17.76 4.99 26.79
C PRO A 173 16.69 5.55 25.86
N LEU A 174 15.49 5.75 26.38
CA LEU A 174 14.34 6.28 25.63
C LEU A 174 13.42 7.07 26.56
N SER A 175 13.11 8.31 26.20
CA SER A 175 12.13 9.13 26.92
C SER A 175 10.77 8.97 26.26
N HIS A 176 9.93 8.10 26.79
CA HIS A 176 8.66 7.70 26.13
C HIS A 176 7.41 7.83 27.00
N ILE A 177 7.54 8.25 28.26
CA ILE A 177 6.36 8.42 29.14
C ILE A 177 5.49 9.57 28.64
N GLY A 178 4.19 9.29 28.49
CA GLY A 178 3.15 10.27 28.13
C GLY A 178 3.03 10.60 26.66
N ALA A 179 3.87 10.07 25.79
CA ALA A 179 3.80 10.22 24.33
C ALA A 179 3.54 8.86 23.65
N PHE A 180 2.91 8.89 22.47
CA PHE A 180 2.81 7.70 21.63
C PHE A 180 4.11 7.50 20.87
N HIS A 181 4.65 6.28 20.96
CA HIS A 181 5.78 5.80 20.17
C HIS A 181 5.41 4.52 19.44
N GLU A 182 5.98 4.32 18.25
CA GLU A 182 5.86 3.08 17.50
C GLU A 182 7.13 2.24 17.68
N TYR A 183 6.98 1.09 18.31
CA TYR A 183 8.04 0.10 18.52
C TYR A 183 7.89 -0.97 17.43
N ALA A 184 8.81 -1.03 16.50
CA ALA A 184 8.81 -2.00 15.42
C ALA A 184 9.94 -3.02 15.58
N ILE A 185 9.63 -4.29 15.50
CA ILE A 185 10.58 -5.39 15.46
C ILE A 185 10.60 -5.97 14.07
N ARG A 186 11.75 -5.91 13.40
CA ARG A 186 12.01 -6.66 12.17
C ARG A 186 12.72 -7.95 12.54
N TYR A 187 12.11 -9.06 12.16
CA TYR A 187 12.71 -10.37 12.22
C TYR A 187 13.07 -10.83 10.81
N GLN A 188 14.35 -11.14 10.60
CA GLN A 188 14.82 -11.65 9.32
C GLN A 188 15.99 -12.62 9.52
N SER A 189 15.85 -13.85 9.01
CA SER A 189 16.93 -14.87 9.04
C SER A 189 17.54 -15.09 10.42
N GLY A 190 16.72 -15.10 11.46
CA GLY A 190 17.17 -15.31 12.84
C GLY A 190 17.69 -14.07 13.55
N GLN A 191 17.60 -12.89 12.93
CA GLN A 191 18.00 -11.62 13.52
C GLN A 191 16.76 -10.82 13.92
N LEU A 192 16.71 -10.36 15.17
CA LEU A 192 15.76 -9.34 15.64
C LEU A 192 16.43 -7.97 15.60
N THR A 193 15.72 -6.97 15.10
CA THR A 193 16.14 -5.57 15.14
C THR A 193 14.99 -4.71 15.60
N LEU A 194 15.21 -3.88 16.64
CA LEU A 194 14.24 -2.94 17.15
C LEU A 194 14.44 -1.57 16.52
N TYR A 195 13.34 -0.97 16.12
CA TYR A 195 13.23 0.42 15.67
C TYR A 195 12.21 1.14 16.53
N VAL A 196 12.41 2.43 16.78
CA VAL A 196 11.42 3.27 17.45
C VAL A 196 11.18 4.51 16.60
N ASP A 197 9.91 4.81 16.31
CA ASP A 197 9.46 5.94 15.48
C ASP A 197 10.12 6.03 14.10
N ALA A 198 10.55 4.91 13.56
CA ALA A 198 11.17 4.85 12.26
C ALA A 198 10.11 4.69 11.14
N ASP A 199 10.44 5.19 9.94
CA ASP A 199 9.60 5.00 8.77
C ASP A 199 9.46 3.49 8.46
N TYR A 200 8.23 3.02 8.40
CA TYR A 200 7.94 1.61 8.17
C TYR A 200 8.45 1.10 6.81
N ALA A 201 8.40 1.92 5.76
CA ALA A 201 8.95 1.57 4.46
C ALA A 201 10.48 1.44 4.52
N ALA A 202 11.16 2.33 5.24
CA ALA A 202 12.60 2.26 5.44
C ALA A 202 13.02 1.05 6.29
N ILE A 203 12.18 0.59 7.23
CA ILE A 203 12.40 -0.67 7.94
C ILE A 203 12.27 -1.85 6.97
N ALA A 204 11.24 -1.85 6.12
CA ALA A 204 10.96 -2.94 5.20
C ALA A 204 12.06 -3.12 4.14
N ASP A 205 12.57 -2.03 3.56
CA ASP A 205 13.64 -2.05 2.57
C ASP A 205 15.06 -2.18 3.18
N GLY A 206 15.15 -2.10 4.53
CA GLY A 206 16.41 -2.26 5.26
C GLY A 206 17.30 -1.02 5.29
N THR A 207 16.77 0.16 4.95
CA THR A 207 17.51 1.44 5.00
C THR A 207 17.41 2.14 6.35
N ALA A 208 16.42 1.78 7.18
CA ALA A 208 16.31 2.29 8.55
C ALA A 208 17.44 1.76 9.44
N THR A 209 17.90 2.59 10.37
CA THR A 209 18.87 2.19 11.40
C THR A 209 18.13 1.72 12.65
N GLY A 210 18.34 0.45 13.04
CA GLY A 210 17.81 -0.11 14.28
C GLY A 210 18.56 0.41 15.51
N ILE A 211 17.84 0.49 16.63
CA ILE A 211 18.45 0.93 17.92
C ILE A 211 19.03 -0.23 18.73
N LEU A 212 18.45 -1.43 18.59
CA LEU A 212 18.95 -2.68 19.19
C LEU A 212 18.89 -3.80 18.15
N SER A 213 19.83 -4.75 18.21
CA SER A 213 19.81 -5.90 17.31
C SER A 213 20.46 -7.11 17.97
N LYS A 214 19.85 -8.29 17.80
CA LYS A 214 20.37 -9.54 18.32
C LYS A 214 20.02 -10.74 17.46
N THR A 215 20.83 -11.77 17.50
CA THR A 215 20.51 -13.09 16.92
C THR A 215 19.72 -13.91 17.93
N VAL A 216 18.62 -14.52 17.50
CA VAL A 216 17.81 -15.39 18.36
C VAL A 216 18.40 -16.79 18.43
N ALA A 217 18.29 -17.42 19.61
CA ALA A 217 18.77 -18.78 19.82
C ALA A 217 17.90 -19.83 19.09
N ASN A 218 16.60 -19.55 18.97
CA ASN A 218 15.62 -20.44 18.35
C ASN A 218 14.93 -19.72 17.19
N PRO A 219 15.38 -19.88 15.94
CA PRO A 219 14.79 -19.21 14.79
C PRO A 219 13.32 -19.55 14.58
N ILE A 220 12.55 -18.56 14.15
CA ILE A 220 11.15 -18.73 13.74
C ILE A 220 11.13 -19.38 12.36
N THR A 221 10.60 -20.61 12.28
CA THR A 221 10.65 -21.43 11.06
C THR A 221 9.28 -21.66 10.41
N THR A 222 8.18 -21.42 11.12
CA THR A 222 6.83 -21.67 10.60
C THR A 222 5.82 -20.60 10.97
N SER A 223 5.75 -20.24 12.25
CA SER A 223 4.77 -19.30 12.77
C SER A 223 5.42 -18.38 13.79
N ALA A 224 5.03 -17.12 13.75
CA ALA A 224 5.41 -16.10 14.71
C ALA A 224 4.24 -15.83 15.66
N HIS A 225 4.54 -15.74 16.94
CA HIS A 225 3.60 -15.28 17.97
C HIS A 225 3.97 -13.87 18.39
N PHE A 226 3.02 -12.96 18.32
CA PHE A 226 3.17 -11.59 18.79
C PHE A 226 2.42 -11.45 20.10
N ILE A 227 3.09 -10.90 21.11
CA ILE A 227 2.57 -10.89 22.47
C ILE A 227 2.87 -9.52 23.07
N PHE A 228 1.88 -8.88 23.64
CA PHE A 228 2.07 -7.67 24.45
C PHE A 228 1.29 -7.74 25.75
N GLY A 229 1.72 -6.94 26.69
CA GLY A 229 1.07 -6.80 28.00
C GLY A 229 2.04 -6.83 29.15
N ASP A 230 1.53 -7.18 30.29
CA ASP A 230 2.28 -7.30 31.54
C ASP A 230 2.69 -8.78 31.76
N GLN A 231 3.98 -9.02 31.85
CA GLN A 231 4.53 -10.36 32.12
C GLN A 231 5.14 -10.42 33.51
N THR A 232 4.36 -10.15 34.52
CA THR A 232 4.85 -10.26 35.88
C THR A 232 3.90 -11.02 36.76
N ASN A 233 4.47 -11.71 37.76
CA ASN A 233 3.74 -12.19 38.94
C ASN A 233 4.18 -11.41 40.20
N ASP A 234 5.00 -10.38 40.02
CA ASP A 234 5.44 -9.49 41.09
C ASP A 234 4.43 -8.37 41.29
N ALA A 235 3.91 -8.27 42.49
CA ALA A 235 2.96 -7.23 42.89
C ALA A 235 3.51 -5.81 42.80
N ASN A 236 4.76 -5.61 42.53
CA ASN A 236 5.43 -4.30 42.45
C ASN A 236 5.88 -3.93 41.05
N VAL A 237 5.57 -4.77 40.05
CA VAL A 237 5.91 -4.51 38.66
C VAL A 237 4.63 -4.39 37.87
N ASP A 238 4.18 -3.17 37.63
CA ASP A 238 2.91 -2.83 37.01
C ASP A 238 3.08 -2.00 35.75
N GLY A 239 2.08 -2.01 34.88
CA GLY A 239 1.99 -1.16 33.70
C GLY A 239 0.66 -0.45 33.59
N ASP A 240 0.71 0.82 33.15
CA ASP A 240 -0.43 1.59 32.67
C ASP A 240 -0.06 2.16 31.31
N PHE A 241 -0.68 1.66 30.27
CA PHE A 241 -0.34 2.03 28.89
C PHE A 241 -1.58 2.04 27.99
N VAL A 242 -1.49 2.77 26.89
CA VAL A 242 -2.56 2.92 25.90
C VAL A 242 -2.04 2.40 24.56
N VAL A 243 -2.71 1.42 23.97
CA VAL A 243 -2.38 0.89 22.66
C VAL A 243 -3.28 1.54 21.60
N ASP A 244 -2.67 2.07 20.56
CA ASP A 244 -3.31 2.63 19.37
C ASP A 244 -3.50 1.52 18.33
N TYR A 245 -2.43 0.84 17.95
CA TYR A 245 -2.51 -0.26 16.98
C TYR A 245 -1.36 -1.26 17.09
N VAL A 246 -1.57 -2.41 16.46
CA VAL A 246 -0.52 -3.37 16.10
C VAL A 246 -0.61 -3.61 14.60
N LYS A 247 0.52 -3.47 13.89
CA LYS A 247 0.66 -3.73 12.44
C LYS A 247 1.62 -4.87 12.17
N PHE A 248 1.42 -5.53 11.04
CA PHE A 248 2.25 -6.65 10.61
C PHE A 248 2.49 -6.61 9.11
N GLN A 249 3.71 -6.95 8.69
CA GLN A 249 4.06 -7.16 7.29
C GLN A 249 4.82 -8.47 7.14
N ASN A 250 4.32 -9.34 6.30
CA ASN A 250 5.00 -10.59 5.95
C ASN A 250 6.05 -10.31 4.86
N LEU A 251 7.33 -10.42 5.22
CA LEU A 251 8.45 -10.22 4.29
C LEU A 251 8.78 -11.47 3.45
N ASP A 252 8.11 -12.60 3.70
CA ASP A 252 8.26 -13.81 2.88
C ASP A 252 7.52 -13.73 1.55
N LEU A 253 6.49 -12.91 1.47
CA LEU A 253 5.68 -12.70 0.27
C LEU A 253 6.32 -11.66 -0.66
N PRO A 254 6.11 -11.77 -1.99
CA PRO A 254 6.53 -10.72 -2.91
C PRO A 254 5.74 -9.42 -2.67
N ASP A 255 6.37 -8.29 -2.97
CA ASP A 255 5.65 -7.03 -3.08
C ASP A 255 4.66 -7.02 -4.27
N PRO A 256 3.71 -6.08 -4.32
CA PRO A 256 2.85 -5.91 -5.48
C PRO A 256 3.66 -5.66 -6.75
N PRO A 257 3.23 -6.16 -7.92
CA PRO A 257 3.78 -5.72 -9.19
C PRO A 257 3.78 -4.20 -9.32
N ALA A 258 4.87 -3.64 -9.86
CA ALA A 258 5.00 -2.19 -10.03
C ALA A 258 4.37 -1.73 -11.35
N SER A 259 4.10 -0.42 -11.46
CA SER A 259 3.67 0.25 -12.70
C SER A 259 2.46 -0.39 -13.37
N ILE A 260 1.48 -0.86 -12.60
CA ILE A 260 0.26 -1.42 -13.18
C ILE A 260 -0.51 -0.36 -13.96
N SER A 261 -0.87 -0.68 -15.19
CA SER A 261 -1.74 0.15 -16.04
C SER A 261 -2.72 -0.71 -16.84
N ALA A 262 -3.80 -0.09 -17.31
CA ALA A 262 -4.82 -0.78 -18.08
C ALA A 262 -5.35 0.08 -19.22
N THR A 263 -5.65 -0.55 -20.34
CA THR A 263 -6.27 0.10 -21.50
C THR A 263 -7.52 -0.67 -21.91
N GLY A 264 -8.65 0.04 -21.98
CA GLY A 264 -9.93 -0.52 -22.45
C GLY A 264 -9.93 -0.72 -23.96
N GLY A 265 -10.39 -1.91 -24.39
CA GLY A 265 -10.67 -2.26 -25.77
C GLY A 265 -12.15 -2.69 -25.94
N ASN A 266 -12.54 -3.11 -27.13
CA ASN A 266 -13.90 -3.61 -27.37
C ASN A 266 -14.11 -4.95 -26.64
N SER A 267 -14.99 -4.96 -25.65
CA SER A 267 -15.29 -6.10 -24.76
C SER A 267 -14.04 -6.74 -24.15
N SER A 268 -12.99 -5.93 -23.95
CA SER A 268 -11.70 -6.42 -23.48
C SER A 268 -10.91 -5.33 -22.75
N VAL A 269 -9.91 -5.75 -21.98
CA VAL A 269 -8.97 -4.88 -21.30
C VAL A 269 -7.56 -5.44 -21.44
N SER A 270 -6.62 -4.61 -21.85
CA SER A 270 -5.19 -4.94 -21.81
C SER A 270 -4.60 -4.41 -20.50
N VAL A 271 -3.95 -5.30 -19.74
CA VAL A 271 -3.27 -4.98 -18.48
C VAL A 271 -1.77 -5.07 -18.71
N SER A 272 -1.01 -4.10 -18.21
CA SER A 272 0.45 -4.15 -18.21
C SER A 272 1.01 -3.81 -16.83
N PHE A 273 2.14 -4.44 -16.47
CA PHE A 273 2.84 -4.20 -15.20
C PHE A 273 4.32 -4.61 -15.31
N THR A 274 5.13 -4.19 -14.34
CA THR A 274 6.51 -4.67 -14.18
C THR A 274 6.63 -5.51 -12.90
N PRO A 275 7.65 -6.40 -12.80
CA PRO A 275 7.88 -7.20 -11.60
C PRO A 275 8.08 -6.32 -10.37
N PRO A 276 7.75 -6.81 -9.17
CA PRO A 276 8.13 -6.14 -7.93
C PRO A 276 9.65 -6.16 -7.74
N ALA A 277 10.17 -5.14 -7.05
CA ALA A 277 11.59 -5.09 -6.67
C ALA A 277 11.91 -6.17 -5.62
N ASN A 278 11.06 -6.28 -4.61
CA ASN A 278 11.18 -7.31 -3.58
C ASN A 278 10.38 -8.56 -3.99
N LYS A 279 11.05 -9.70 -4.02
CA LYS A 279 10.48 -11.01 -4.40
C LYS A 279 10.05 -11.84 -3.20
N GLY A 280 10.25 -11.31 -1.99
CA GLY A 280 10.09 -12.07 -0.76
C GLY A 280 11.24 -13.05 -0.52
N SER A 281 10.96 -14.12 0.21
CA SER A 281 11.96 -15.13 0.61
C SER A 281 12.41 -16.07 -0.53
N SER A 282 11.73 -16.05 -1.67
CA SER A 282 12.03 -16.90 -2.82
C SER A 282 11.72 -16.24 -4.16
N THR A 283 12.17 -16.85 -5.25
CA THR A 283 11.90 -16.33 -6.62
C THR A 283 10.42 -16.36 -6.96
N ILE A 284 9.95 -15.39 -7.72
CA ILE A 284 8.59 -15.36 -8.24
C ILE A 284 8.41 -16.53 -9.20
N SER A 285 7.37 -17.32 -8.97
CA SER A 285 6.99 -18.51 -9.76
C SER A 285 5.87 -18.23 -10.75
N SER A 286 5.01 -17.22 -10.49
CA SER A 286 3.90 -16.85 -11.39
C SER A 286 3.34 -15.47 -11.05
N TYR A 287 2.44 -14.99 -11.90
CA TYR A 287 1.62 -13.81 -11.66
C TYR A 287 0.14 -14.17 -11.82
N LEU A 288 -0.70 -13.67 -10.91
CA LEU A 288 -2.14 -13.81 -10.98
C LEU A 288 -2.76 -12.46 -11.37
N VAL A 289 -3.36 -12.40 -12.57
CA VAL A 289 -4.02 -11.19 -13.09
C VAL A 289 -5.51 -11.47 -13.26
N THR A 290 -6.34 -10.66 -12.57
CA THR A 290 -7.80 -10.85 -12.54
C THR A 290 -8.53 -9.54 -12.76
N ALA A 291 -9.76 -9.63 -13.24
CA ALA A 291 -10.73 -8.54 -13.30
C ALA A 291 -11.94 -8.86 -12.41
N THR A 292 -12.42 -7.86 -11.70
CA THR A 292 -13.66 -7.91 -10.92
C THR A 292 -14.59 -6.78 -11.36
N GLY A 293 -15.86 -7.13 -11.58
CA GLY A 293 -16.91 -6.19 -11.90
C GLY A 293 -17.59 -5.58 -10.67
N PRO A 294 -18.66 -4.80 -10.88
CA PRO A 294 -19.46 -4.24 -9.79
C PRO A 294 -19.92 -5.33 -8.80
N GLY A 295 -19.92 -5.00 -7.50
CA GLY A 295 -20.27 -5.95 -6.45
C GLY A 295 -19.21 -7.02 -6.20
N ASN A 296 -17.95 -6.81 -6.60
CA ASN A 296 -16.84 -7.74 -6.46
C ASN A 296 -17.05 -9.09 -7.20
N VAL A 297 -17.84 -9.09 -8.26
CA VAL A 297 -18.09 -10.31 -9.06
C VAL A 297 -16.87 -10.58 -9.94
N PRO A 298 -16.28 -11.80 -9.90
CA PRO A 298 -15.19 -12.17 -10.80
C PRO A 298 -15.63 -12.04 -12.27
N ALA A 299 -14.82 -11.41 -13.10
CA ALA A 299 -15.14 -11.13 -14.50
C ALA A 299 -14.15 -11.75 -15.50
N GLY A 300 -13.02 -12.27 -15.03
CA GLY A 300 -12.04 -12.93 -15.87
C GLY A 300 -10.61 -12.83 -15.33
N SER A 301 -9.71 -13.53 -16.02
CA SER A 301 -8.28 -13.52 -15.75
C SER A 301 -7.48 -13.66 -17.03
N CYS A 302 -6.17 -13.37 -16.98
CA CYS A 302 -5.27 -13.60 -18.11
C CYS A 302 -3.88 -14.05 -17.64
N THR A 303 -3.16 -14.72 -18.54
CA THR A 303 -1.76 -15.09 -18.33
C THR A 303 -0.86 -14.03 -18.96
N PRO A 304 0.07 -13.41 -18.20
CA PRO A 304 0.96 -12.39 -18.73
C PRO A 304 1.94 -12.93 -19.79
N SER A 305 2.36 -12.09 -20.69
CA SER A 305 3.45 -12.36 -21.62
C SER A 305 4.49 -11.22 -21.51
N PRO A 306 5.75 -11.51 -21.15
CA PRO A 306 6.25 -12.82 -20.72
C PRO A 306 5.60 -13.27 -19.40
N ALA A 307 5.50 -14.59 -19.19
CA ALA A 307 4.88 -15.17 -17.99
C ALA A 307 5.67 -14.81 -16.71
N LEU A 308 6.99 -14.70 -16.83
CA LEU A 308 7.91 -14.31 -15.75
C LEU A 308 8.80 -13.15 -16.23
N PRO A 309 8.31 -11.90 -16.21
CA PRO A 309 9.12 -10.74 -16.56
C PRO A 309 10.26 -10.56 -15.55
N THR A 310 11.41 -10.06 -16.00
CA THR A 310 12.60 -9.82 -15.17
C THR A 310 13.03 -8.37 -15.20
N GLY A 311 13.55 -7.86 -14.10
CA GLY A 311 14.02 -6.48 -14.00
C GLY A 311 12.92 -5.46 -14.35
N SER A 312 13.15 -4.59 -15.32
CA SER A 312 12.18 -3.59 -15.80
C SER A 312 11.31 -4.08 -16.96
N GLN A 313 11.32 -5.38 -17.27
CA GLN A 313 10.54 -5.93 -18.39
C GLN A 313 9.05 -5.83 -18.09
N THR A 314 8.28 -5.25 -19.02
CA THR A 314 6.83 -5.14 -18.89
C THR A 314 6.17 -6.44 -19.35
N ALA A 315 5.31 -6.99 -18.50
CA ALA A 315 4.39 -8.07 -18.84
C ALA A 315 3.05 -7.48 -19.27
N ILE A 316 2.42 -8.07 -20.29
CA ILE A 316 1.14 -7.65 -20.80
C ILE A 316 0.23 -8.87 -20.95
N CYS A 317 -1.05 -8.73 -20.61
CA CYS A 317 -2.07 -9.70 -20.94
C CYS A 317 -3.43 -9.04 -21.20
N THR A 318 -4.33 -9.74 -21.87
CA THR A 318 -5.65 -9.23 -22.22
C THR A 318 -6.74 -10.11 -21.65
N ILE A 319 -7.68 -9.50 -20.93
CA ILE A 319 -8.90 -10.13 -20.43
C ILE A 319 -10.01 -9.79 -21.43
N THR A 320 -10.71 -10.80 -21.92
CA THR A 320 -11.79 -10.68 -22.92
C THR A 320 -13.14 -11.08 -22.33
N GLY A 321 -14.22 -10.80 -23.05
CA GLY A 321 -15.58 -11.15 -22.62
C GLY A 321 -16.18 -10.16 -21.62
N LEU A 322 -15.58 -8.98 -21.48
CA LEU A 322 -16.05 -7.93 -20.60
C LEU A 322 -17.18 -7.10 -21.27
N THR A 323 -18.05 -6.53 -20.47
CA THR A 323 -19.12 -5.65 -20.95
C THR A 323 -18.61 -4.23 -21.15
N ASN A 324 -18.81 -3.67 -22.35
CA ASN A 324 -18.47 -2.27 -22.63
C ASN A 324 -19.26 -1.32 -21.75
N GLY A 325 -18.61 -0.24 -21.28
CA GLY A 325 -19.24 0.76 -20.42
C GLY A 325 -19.31 0.38 -18.94
N VAL A 326 -18.92 -0.85 -18.57
CA VAL A 326 -18.84 -1.28 -17.16
C VAL A 326 -17.42 -1.04 -16.63
N THR A 327 -17.32 -0.45 -15.44
CA THR A 327 -16.02 -0.27 -14.79
C THR A 327 -15.59 -1.55 -14.08
N TYR A 328 -14.39 -2.01 -14.37
CA TYR A 328 -13.76 -3.18 -13.75
C TYR A 328 -12.56 -2.76 -12.90
N THR A 329 -12.39 -3.42 -11.77
CA THR A 329 -11.15 -3.37 -10.99
C THR A 329 -10.24 -4.50 -11.45
N LEU A 330 -9.03 -4.15 -11.87
CA LEU A 330 -7.99 -5.10 -12.24
C LEU A 330 -7.04 -5.27 -11.08
N SER A 331 -6.57 -6.47 -10.88
CA SER A 331 -5.66 -6.88 -9.82
C SER A 331 -4.54 -7.73 -10.40
N ALA A 332 -3.29 -7.37 -10.11
CA ALA A 332 -2.12 -8.18 -10.42
C ALA A 332 -1.37 -8.51 -9.13
N ARG A 333 -1.04 -9.78 -8.91
CA ARG A 333 -0.27 -10.30 -7.78
C ARG A 333 0.93 -11.08 -8.27
N ALA A 334 2.06 -10.88 -7.65
CA ALA A 334 3.21 -11.77 -7.80
C ALA A 334 3.07 -12.94 -6.83
N VAL A 335 3.50 -14.13 -7.22
CA VAL A 335 3.41 -15.36 -6.43
C VAL A 335 4.80 -15.98 -6.34
N ASN A 336 5.23 -16.34 -5.13
CA ASN A 336 6.44 -17.11 -4.86
C ASN A 336 6.10 -18.42 -4.11
N ALA A 337 7.12 -19.15 -3.63
CA ALA A 337 6.91 -20.40 -2.89
C ALA A 337 6.13 -20.20 -1.57
N SER A 338 6.20 -19.02 -0.95
CA SER A 338 5.48 -18.69 0.29
C SER A 338 4.03 -18.28 0.03
N GLY A 339 3.66 -17.92 -1.22
CA GLY A 339 2.30 -17.58 -1.58
C GLY A 339 2.18 -16.37 -2.50
N ALA A 340 0.95 -15.90 -2.66
CA ALA A 340 0.64 -14.70 -3.42
C ALA A 340 0.81 -13.44 -2.55
N GLY A 341 1.60 -12.50 -3.04
CA GLY A 341 1.75 -11.18 -2.43
C GLY A 341 0.48 -10.31 -2.55
N PRO A 342 0.50 -9.12 -1.99
CA PRO A 342 -0.57 -8.15 -2.16
C PRO A 342 -0.80 -7.79 -3.63
N ALA A 343 -2.00 -7.26 -3.92
CA ALA A 343 -2.36 -6.87 -5.27
C ALA A 343 -1.93 -5.44 -5.58
N ALA A 344 -1.33 -5.23 -6.75
CA ALA A 344 -1.42 -3.95 -7.42
C ALA A 344 -2.80 -3.86 -8.10
N THR A 345 -3.48 -2.72 -8.00
CA THR A 345 -4.82 -2.54 -8.57
C THR A 345 -4.93 -1.30 -9.44
N THR A 346 -5.79 -1.36 -10.43
CA THR A 346 -6.20 -0.22 -11.26
C THR A 346 -7.63 -0.42 -11.73
N THR A 347 -8.28 0.64 -12.19
CA THR A 347 -9.63 0.55 -12.73
C THR A 347 -9.64 0.92 -14.21
N VAL A 348 -10.53 0.29 -14.97
CA VAL A 348 -10.68 0.55 -16.41
C VAL A 348 -12.09 0.24 -16.87
N GLN A 349 -12.51 0.90 -17.93
CA GLN A 349 -13.78 0.67 -18.59
C GLN A 349 -13.53 0.22 -20.04
N PRO A 350 -13.95 -1.00 -20.45
CA PRO A 350 -13.96 -1.40 -21.85
C PRO A 350 -14.84 -0.47 -22.66
N LEU A 351 -14.41 -0.09 -23.85
CA LEU A 351 -15.14 0.82 -24.73
C LEU A 351 -15.42 0.13 -26.06
N ALA A 352 -16.63 0.28 -26.56
CA ALA A 352 -16.94 -0.14 -27.92
C ALA A 352 -16.01 0.57 -28.91
N GLN A 353 -15.40 -0.19 -29.81
CA GLN A 353 -14.62 0.43 -30.88
C GLN A 353 -15.57 1.28 -31.74
N PRO A 354 -15.25 2.54 -32.06
CA PRO A 354 -16.03 3.30 -33.03
C PRO A 354 -16.13 2.49 -34.32
N LEU A 355 -17.34 2.36 -34.84
CA LEU A 355 -17.51 1.80 -36.17
C LEU A 355 -16.69 2.67 -37.14
N THR A 356 -15.60 2.14 -37.64
CA THR A 356 -14.94 2.78 -38.78
C THR A 356 -15.94 2.65 -39.93
N THR A 357 -16.65 3.76 -40.20
CA THR A 357 -17.39 3.86 -41.44
C THR A 357 -16.36 3.76 -42.55
N THR A 358 -16.30 2.59 -43.18
CA THR A 358 -15.56 2.46 -44.44
C THR A 358 -16.15 3.50 -45.35
N ALA A 359 -15.36 4.50 -45.71
CA ALA A 359 -15.83 5.50 -46.67
C ALA A 359 -16.35 4.76 -47.87
N ILE A 360 -17.65 4.87 -48.16
CA ILE A 360 -18.22 4.34 -49.41
C ILE A 360 -17.40 4.99 -50.52
N PRO A 361 -16.76 4.22 -51.43
CA PRO A 361 -16.02 4.80 -52.51
C PRO A 361 -16.97 5.71 -53.27
N THR A 362 -16.80 7.03 -53.15
CA THR A 362 -17.48 7.97 -54.01
C THR A 362 -17.01 7.66 -55.42
N LEU A 363 -17.93 7.30 -56.32
CA LEU A 363 -17.61 7.17 -57.74
C LEU A 363 -16.90 8.45 -58.19
N GLU A 364 -15.67 8.33 -58.64
CA GLU A 364 -14.89 9.42 -59.21
C GLU A 364 -15.77 10.17 -60.22
N PRO A 365 -15.73 11.49 -60.29
CA PRO A 365 -16.51 12.31 -61.24
C PRO A 365 -16.35 11.81 -62.70
N THR A 366 -15.21 11.22 -63.03
CA THR A 366 -14.90 10.60 -64.31
C THR A 366 -15.78 9.37 -64.60
N SER A 367 -16.11 8.57 -63.57
CA SER A 367 -16.99 7.41 -63.71
C SER A 367 -18.45 7.84 -63.90
N LEU A 368 -18.86 8.92 -63.29
CA LEU A 368 -20.21 9.49 -63.46
C LEU A 368 -20.35 10.11 -64.84
N ALA A 369 -19.30 10.76 -65.37
CA ALA A 369 -19.28 11.31 -66.74
C ALA A 369 -19.30 10.20 -67.80
N ALA A 370 -18.65 9.07 -67.53
CA ALA A 370 -18.73 7.91 -68.43
C ALA A 370 -20.14 7.29 -68.49
N LEU A 371 -20.81 7.19 -67.34
CA LEU A 371 -22.17 6.68 -67.27
C LEU A 371 -23.19 7.60 -67.98
N THR A 372 -23.06 8.92 -67.81
CA THR A 372 -23.89 9.91 -68.52
C THR A 372 -23.60 9.92 -70.04
N GLY A 373 -22.33 9.73 -70.43
CA GLY A 373 -21.95 9.60 -71.86
C GLY A 373 -22.56 8.37 -72.51
N LEU A 374 -22.58 7.22 -71.83
CA LEU A 374 -23.21 6.00 -72.31
C LEU A 374 -24.75 6.11 -72.41
N LEU A 375 -25.42 6.78 -71.48
CA LEU A 375 -26.85 7.04 -71.50
C LEU A 375 -27.25 7.97 -72.67
N THR A 376 -26.48 9.02 -72.95
CA THR A 376 -26.70 9.94 -74.06
C THR A 376 -26.44 9.27 -75.41
N ALA A 377 -25.44 8.42 -75.53
CA ALA A 377 -25.17 7.62 -76.74
C ALA A 377 -26.28 6.62 -77.04
N ALA A 378 -26.83 5.98 -76.00
CA ALA A 378 -27.97 5.06 -76.14
C ALA A 378 -29.23 5.80 -76.61
N ALA A 379 -29.52 6.99 -76.05
CA ALA A 379 -30.66 7.81 -76.45
C ALA A 379 -30.53 8.30 -77.92
N ALA A 380 -29.30 8.71 -78.34
CA ALA A 380 -29.07 9.11 -79.74
C ALA A 380 -29.21 7.92 -80.71
N GLY A 381 -28.83 6.70 -80.31
CA GLY A 381 -29.05 5.49 -81.09
C GLY A 381 -30.51 5.14 -81.29
N PHE A 382 -31.36 5.39 -80.27
CA PHE A 382 -32.80 5.18 -80.34
C PHE A 382 -33.50 6.19 -81.28
N HIS A 383 -33.05 7.47 -81.29
CA HIS A 383 -33.57 8.48 -82.20
C HIS A 383 -33.15 8.26 -83.65
N ARG A 384 -31.96 7.72 -83.91
CA ARG A 384 -31.53 7.39 -85.27
C ARG A 384 -32.29 6.19 -85.84
N ARG A 385 -32.69 5.17 -85.07
CA ARG A 385 -33.50 4.07 -85.47
C ARG A 385 -34.93 4.52 -85.84
N ARG A 386 -35.57 5.39 -85.05
CA ARG A 386 -36.92 5.91 -85.34
C ARG A 386 -36.97 6.71 -86.63
N ARG A 387 -35.94 7.46 -87.03
CA ARG A 387 -35.87 8.22 -88.29
C ARG A 387 -35.67 7.32 -89.53
N ARG A 388 -35.11 6.11 -89.42
CA ARG A 388 -34.94 5.17 -90.52
C ARG A 388 -36.24 4.40 -90.84
N ASP A 389 -37.06 4.18 -89.85
CA ASP A 389 -38.34 3.47 -90.05
C ASP A 389 -39.44 4.38 -90.61
N SER A 390 -39.37 5.69 -90.39
CA SER A 390 -40.33 6.65 -90.94
C SER A 390 -40.05 7.00 -92.44
N SER A 391 -38.95 6.56 -93.02
CA SER A 391 -38.63 6.81 -94.47
C SER A 391 -39.00 5.60 -95.41
N LYS A 392 -39.59 4.54 -94.83
CA LYS A 392 -39.99 3.34 -95.65
C LYS A 392 -41.49 3.18 -95.81
N THR A 393 -42.34 4.06 -95.36
CA THR A 393 -43.79 4.04 -95.59
C THR A 393 -44.22 5.28 -96.36
N GLY A 394 -43.76 5.43 -97.57
CA GLY A 394 -44.20 6.43 -98.54
C GLY A 394 -43.91 5.97 -99.96
N ASN A 395 -44.72 5.03 -100.40
CA ASN A 395 -45.21 4.91 -101.78
C ASN A 395 -46.33 3.89 -101.84
#